data_d362de3a82b48c4864428a3b1e525819
#
_entry.id   d362de3a82b48c4864428a3b1e525819
#
_cell.length_a   1.000
_cell.length_b   1.000
_cell.length_c   1.000
_cell.angle_alpha   90.00
_cell.angle_beta   90.00
_cell.angle_gamma   90.00
#
_symmetry.space_group_name_H-M   'P 1'
#
loop_
_entity.id
_entity.type
_entity.pdbx_description
1 polymer ?
#
loop_
_entity_poly.entity_id
_entity_poly.type
_entity_poly.pdbx_seq_one_letter_code
_entity_poly.pdbx_strand_id
1 'polypeptide(L)'
;YKTGEEAAKEALKAAKSQRLPDIGASLSFSYLGDGYLWDRDFKNGQNIPMPHFGNNFALEAQQVIYAGGAINSSITLAELGQQMAALDWQKNRQEIRFLLTGYYLDLYKLNNQLQVLQKNLDLTEQVIRNMESRRTQGTALKNDITRYELQKETLKLQLAKVQDACKIMNHQLVTTLHLPAGTEIVPDPTLLDEEVKALAENDWQMMAAQSNVGLQQAQLSVQMSEQKVKLERSELLPKIALVAGEHLDGPITIEVPVLDNNFNYWYVGVGIKYNLSSLFKNNKKVRQAKLNARRAQEEYSLAQEQIENGVQANYVNFLTSFTDLRTQEKSVELADQNYNVISNRYKNDLALLTDMLDASNMKLSADLGLVNARINLIYSYYKMKYITHTL
;
A
#
# COMPACT_ATOMS: atom_id res chain seq x y z
N TYR A 1 2.79 -8.65 -0.22
CA TYR A 1 3.57 -7.81 -1.17
C TYR A 1 4.85 -8.51 -1.62
N LYS A 2 5.63 -9.17 -0.74
CA LYS A 2 6.83 -9.94 -1.15
C LYS A 2 6.49 -11.04 -2.16
N THR A 3 5.42 -11.80 -1.94
CA THR A 3 4.89 -12.78 -2.89
C THR A 3 4.47 -12.14 -4.23
N GLY A 4 3.97 -10.90 -4.20
CA GLY A 4 3.66 -10.14 -5.41
C GLY A 4 4.90 -9.79 -6.24
N GLU A 5 6.01 -9.46 -5.60
CA GLU A 5 7.30 -9.25 -6.27
C GLU A 5 7.83 -10.55 -6.89
N GLU A 6 7.72 -11.67 -6.17
CA GLU A 6 8.10 -13.00 -6.68
C GLU A 6 7.23 -13.39 -7.89
N ALA A 7 5.91 -13.17 -7.82
CA ALA A 7 5.01 -13.41 -8.94
C ALA A 7 5.36 -12.56 -10.17
N ALA A 8 5.73 -11.29 -9.97
CA ALA A 8 6.15 -10.43 -11.08
C ALA A 8 7.48 -10.88 -11.72
N LYS A 9 8.42 -11.44 -10.92
CA LYS A 9 9.65 -12.08 -11.45
C LYS A 9 9.34 -13.28 -12.32
N GLU A 10 8.40 -14.12 -11.92
CA GLU A 10 7.97 -15.28 -12.73
C GLU A 10 7.22 -14.83 -14.00
N ALA A 11 6.39 -13.78 -13.91
CA ALA A 11 5.73 -13.19 -15.08
C ALA A 11 6.75 -12.66 -16.11
N LEU A 12 7.87 -12.08 -15.66
CA LEU A 12 8.96 -11.67 -16.53
C LEU A 12 9.64 -12.87 -17.20
N LYS A 13 9.89 -13.97 -16.47
CA LYS A 13 10.44 -15.20 -17.05
C LYS A 13 9.48 -15.77 -18.10
N ALA A 14 8.18 -15.81 -17.81
CA ALA A 14 7.15 -16.22 -18.74
C ALA A 14 7.09 -15.33 -20.00
N ALA A 15 7.23 -14.01 -19.85
CA ALA A 15 7.31 -13.11 -21.00
C ALA A 15 8.57 -13.38 -21.85
N LYS A 16 9.70 -13.66 -21.22
CA LYS A 16 10.96 -14.00 -21.93
C LYS A 16 10.87 -15.34 -22.65
N SER A 17 10.10 -16.32 -22.15
CA SER A 17 9.91 -17.61 -22.82
C SER A 17 9.14 -17.50 -24.13
N GLN A 18 8.44 -16.39 -24.42
CA GLN A 18 7.82 -16.12 -25.72
C GLN A 18 8.84 -16.05 -26.88
N ARG A 19 10.13 -16.01 -26.58
CA ARG A 19 11.22 -16.10 -27.56
C ARG A 19 11.58 -17.55 -27.91
N LEU A 20 11.08 -18.53 -27.18
CA LEU A 20 11.32 -19.94 -27.46
C LEU A 20 10.32 -20.43 -28.50
N PRO A 21 10.66 -21.53 -29.23
CA PRO A 21 9.72 -22.15 -30.16
C PRO A 21 8.53 -22.77 -29.42
N ASP A 22 7.36 -22.61 -30.00
CA ASP A 22 6.16 -23.38 -29.62
C ASP A 22 6.22 -24.74 -30.33
N ILE A 23 6.17 -25.84 -29.56
CA ILE A 23 6.16 -27.20 -30.07
C ILE A 23 4.88 -27.88 -29.58
N GLY A 24 4.06 -28.32 -30.53
CA GLY A 24 2.80 -29.00 -30.27
C GLY A 24 2.80 -30.39 -30.87
N ALA A 25 2.25 -31.38 -30.18
CA ALA A 25 1.95 -32.70 -30.71
C ALA A 25 0.44 -32.95 -30.62
N SER A 26 -0.16 -33.42 -31.69
CA SER A 26 -1.57 -33.78 -31.70
C SER A 26 -1.74 -35.20 -32.26
N LEU A 27 -2.68 -35.94 -31.69
CA LEU A 27 -3.07 -37.27 -32.11
C LEU A 27 -4.59 -37.36 -32.07
N SER A 28 -5.19 -37.72 -33.17
CA SER A 28 -6.62 -37.93 -33.24
C SER A 28 -6.97 -39.24 -33.99
N PHE A 29 -8.01 -39.89 -33.53
CA PHE A 29 -8.63 -41.03 -34.17
C PHE A 29 -10.08 -40.70 -34.46
N SER A 30 -10.58 -41.12 -35.64
CA SER A 30 -11.93 -40.86 -36.07
C SER A 30 -12.57 -42.09 -36.68
N TYR A 31 -13.88 -42.21 -36.55
CA TYR A 31 -14.66 -43.13 -37.35
C TYR A 31 -15.21 -42.36 -38.54
N LEU A 32 -14.92 -42.85 -39.74
CA LEU A 32 -15.37 -42.29 -41.01
C LEU A 32 -16.58 -43.09 -41.50
N GLY A 33 -17.67 -42.43 -41.75
CA GLY A 33 -18.81 -43.00 -42.45
C GLY A 33 -18.59 -43.07 -43.95
N ASP A 34 -19.38 -43.90 -44.66
CA ASP A 34 -19.35 -43.94 -46.11
C ASP A 34 -19.63 -42.56 -46.74
N GLY A 35 -18.93 -42.27 -47.83
CA GLY A 35 -19.12 -41.06 -48.62
C GLY A 35 -20.24 -41.22 -49.65
N TYR A 36 -20.77 -40.12 -50.13
CA TYR A 36 -21.76 -40.12 -51.20
C TYR A 36 -21.32 -39.08 -52.23
N LEU A 37 -21.15 -39.58 -53.51
CA LEU A 37 -20.68 -38.75 -54.62
C LEU A 37 -21.86 -38.40 -55.51
N TRP A 38 -21.99 -37.10 -55.85
CA TRP A 38 -22.94 -36.65 -56.88
C TRP A 38 -22.24 -35.84 -57.95
N ASP A 39 -22.89 -35.79 -59.11
CA ASP A 39 -22.52 -34.80 -60.12
C ASP A 39 -22.74 -33.37 -59.60
N ARG A 40 -22.19 -32.38 -60.27
CA ARG A 40 -22.33 -30.95 -59.82
C ARG A 40 -23.79 -30.46 -59.81
N ASP A 41 -24.68 -31.14 -60.57
CA ASP A 41 -26.13 -30.86 -60.62
C ASP A 41 -26.93 -31.71 -59.62
N PHE A 42 -26.25 -32.38 -58.68
CA PHE A 42 -26.83 -33.25 -57.64
C PHE A 42 -27.59 -34.46 -58.18
N LYS A 43 -27.23 -34.95 -59.44
CA LYS A 43 -27.74 -36.20 -60.02
C LYS A 43 -26.70 -37.31 -59.89
N ASN A 44 -27.08 -38.52 -60.33
CA ASN A 44 -26.23 -39.70 -60.41
C ASN A 44 -25.48 -40.01 -59.12
N GLY A 45 -26.18 -39.93 -57.96
CA GLY A 45 -25.60 -40.25 -56.67
C GLY A 45 -25.09 -41.65 -56.53
N GLN A 46 -23.87 -41.82 -56.02
CA GLN A 46 -23.22 -43.11 -55.79
C GLN A 46 -22.69 -43.20 -54.37
N ASN A 47 -22.89 -44.30 -53.67
CA ASN A 47 -22.28 -44.58 -52.40
C ASN A 47 -20.82 -44.95 -52.59
N ILE A 48 -19.90 -44.29 -51.90
CA ILE A 48 -18.47 -44.55 -51.94
C ILE A 48 -18.06 -45.15 -50.60
N PRO A 49 -17.71 -46.42 -50.51
CA PRO A 49 -17.25 -47.05 -49.30
C PRO A 49 -15.96 -46.37 -48.82
N MET A 50 -15.93 -46.03 -47.48
CA MET A 50 -14.80 -45.37 -46.85
C MET A 50 -14.10 -46.35 -45.90
N PRO A 51 -12.76 -46.32 -45.78
CA PRO A 51 -12.09 -46.89 -44.60
C PRO A 51 -12.61 -46.27 -43.34
N HIS A 52 -13.15 -47.09 -42.41
CA HIS A 52 -13.84 -46.55 -41.23
C HIS A 52 -12.90 -46.04 -40.12
N PHE A 53 -11.63 -46.38 -40.16
CA PHE A 53 -10.64 -45.95 -39.19
C PHE A 53 -9.81 -44.81 -39.74
N GLY A 54 -9.94 -43.63 -39.14
CA GLY A 54 -9.11 -42.45 -39.44
C GLY A 54 -8.13 -42.18 -38.31
N ASN A 55 -6.90 -41.88 -38.66
CA ASN A 55 -5.85 -41.43 -37.75
C ASN A 55 -5.17 -40.19 -38.32
N ASN A 56 -4.83 -39.26 -37.41
CA ASN A 56 -4.02 -38.10 -37.71
C ASN A 56 -3.04 -37.90 -36.56
N PHE A 57 -1.77 -37.90 -36.82
CA PHE A 57 -0.70 -37.50 -35.94
C PHE A 57 0.01 -36.30 -36.55
N ALA A 58 0.18 -35.22 -35.76
CA ALA A 58 0.96 -34.07 -36.17
C ALA A 58 1.91 -33.63 -35.04
N LEU A 59 3.16 -33.44 -35.43
CA LEU A 59 4.17 -32.75 -34.59
C LEU A 59 4.51 -31.44 -35.29
N GLU A 60 4.17 -30.31 -34.66
CA GLU A 60 4.36 -28.99 -35.23
C GLU A 60 5.29 -28.16 -34.35
N ALA A 61 6.20 -27.42 -34.98
CA ALA A 61 7.07 -26.45 -34.30
C ALA A 61 6.97 -25.10 -35.00
N GLN A 62 6.79 -24.05 -34.21
CA GLN A 62 6.74 -22.69 -34.72
C GLN A 62 7.68 -21.79 -33.90
N GLN A 63 8.62 -21.13 -34.58
CA GLN A 63 9.49 -20.10 -33.98
C GLN A 63 9.20 -18.75 -34.59
N VAL A 64 8.68 -17.82 -33.78
CA VAL A 64 8.45 -16.43 -34.21
C VAL A 64 9.80 -15.71 -34.32
N ILE A 65 10.13 -15.25 -35.54
CA ILE A 65 11.35 -14.48 -35.84
C ILE A 65 11.05 -13.00 -35.75
N TYR A 66 9.89 -12.58 -36.25
CA TYR A 66 9.47 -11.17 -36.22
C TYR A 66 7.97 -11.07 -35.98
N ALA A 67 7.61 -10.21 -35.01
CA ALA A 67 6.21 -9.93 -34.67
C ALA A 67 5.98 -8.41 -34.52
N GLY A 68 6.59 -7.57 -35.37
CA GLY A 68 6.42 -6.14 -35.29
C GLY A 68 6.95 -5.50 -34.01
N GLY A 69 7.80 -6.18 -33.23
CA GLY A 69 8.27 -5.76 -31.92
C GLY A 69 7.36 -6.14 -30.73
N ALA A 70 6.27 -6.93 -30.98
CA ALA A 70 5.33 -7.32 -29.92
C ALA A 70 6.01 -8.05 -28.76
N ILE A 71 6.84 -9.07 -29.06
CA ILE A 71 7.55 -9.86 -28.04
C ILE A 71 8.44 -8.97 -27.18
N ASN A 72 9.24 -8.09 -27.79
CA ASN A 72 10.10 -7.17 -27.05
C ASN A 72 9.30 -6.18 -26.19
N SER A 73 8.19 -5.64 -26.73
CA SER A 73 7.30 -4.75 -25.97
C SER A 73 6.62 -5.47 -24.81
N SER A 74 6.23 -6.74 -24.98
CA SER A 74 5.66 -7.57 -23.90
C SER A 74 6.69 -7.86 -22.81
N ILE A 75 7.93 -8.16 -23.16
CA ILE A 75 9.03 -8.37 -22.21
C ILE A 75 9.31 -7.07 -21.44
N THR A 76 9.42 -5.93 -22.13
CA THR A 76 9.62 -4.63 -21.46
C THR A 76 8.46 -4.28 -20.53
N LEU A 77 7.21 -4.56 -20.93
CA LEU A 77 6.05 -4.39 -20.04
C LEU A 77 6.14 -5.26 -18.79
N ALA A 78 6.60 -6.50 -18.92
CA ALA A 78 6.81 -7.39 -17.78
C ALA A 78 7.98 -6.91 -16.88
N GLU A 79 9.06 -6.36 -17.46
CA GLU A 79 10.17 -5.74 -16.71
C GLU A 79 9.70 -4.52 -15.92
N LEU A 80 8.92 -3.63 -16.53
CA LEU A 80 8.30 -2.50 -15.85
C LEU A 80 7.30 -2.95 -14.77
N GLY A 81 6.56 -4.04 -15.04
CA GLY A 81 5.66 -4.67 -14.06
C GLY A 81 6.41 -5.22 -12.84
N GLN A 82 7.59 -5.81 -13.03
CA GLN A 82 8.45 -6.24 -11.93
C GLN A 82 8.95 -5.05 -11.10
N GLN A 83 9.36 -3.96 -11.75
CA GLN A 83 9.77 -2.73 -11.04
C GLN A 83 8.60 -2.13 -10.26
N MET A 84 7.39 -2.13 -10.82
CA MET A 84 6.18 -1.68 -10.12
C MET A 84 5.92 -2.49 -8.86
N ALA A 85 6.01 -3.83 -8.93
CA ALA A 85 5.82 -4.71 -7.79
C ALA A 85 6.90 -4.48 -6.69
N ALA A 86 8.13 -4.15 -7.07
CA ALA A 86 9.19 -3.79 -6.13
C ALA A 86 8.89 -2.45 -5.42
N LEU A 87 8.37 -1.46 -6.16
CA LEU A 87 7.92 -0.19 -5.58
C LEU A 87 6.70 -0.38 -4.67
N ASP A 88 5.74 -1.23 -5.02
CA ASP A 88 4.60 -1.58 -4.18
C ASP A 88 5.05 -2.17 -2.83
N TRP A 89 6.05 -3.06 -2.87
CA TRP A 89 6.63 -3.61 -1.64
C TRP A 89 7.32 -2.54 -0.79
N GLN A 90 8.10 -1.63 -1.42
CA GLN A 90 8.75 -0.53 -0.72
C GLN A 90 7.72 0.41 -0.08
N LYS A 91 6.67 0.78 -0.82
CA LYS A 91 5.57 1.62 -0.33
C LYS A 91 4.89 1.00 0.89
N ASN A 92 4.49 -0.27 0.77
CA ASN A 92 3.86 -0.99 1.88
C ASN A 92 4.77 -1.07 3.12
N ARG A 93 6.07 -1.31 2.92
CA ARG A 93 7.03 -1.31 4.03
C ARG A 93 7.09 0.04 4.75
N GLN A 94 7.06 1.15 4.01
CA GLN A 94 7.03 2.49 4.58
C GLN A 94 5.72 2.79 5.31
N GLU A 95 4.58 2.37 4.74
CA GLU A 95 3.27 2.52 5.37
C GLU A 95 3.20 1.78 6.71
N ILE A 96 3.69 0.53 6.77
CA ILE A 96 3.74 -0.26 8.01
C ILE A 96 4.69 0.38 9.03
N ARG A 97 5.86 0.87 8.60
CA ARG A 97 6.79 1.55 9.50
C ARG A 97 6.16 2.80 10.11
N PHE A 98 5.51 3.62 9.29
CA PHE A 98 4.85 4.83 9.78
C PHE A 98 3.67 4.52 10.70
N LEU A 99 2.87 3.51 10.38
CA LEU A 99 1.79 3.01 11.23
C LEU A 99 2.32 2.57 12.62
N LEU A 100 3.39 1.77 12.63
CA LEU A 100 4.03 1.32 13.87
C LEU A 100 4.64 2.47 14.67
N THR A 101 5.24 3.44 13.99
CA THR A 101 5.73 4.68 14.63
C THR A 101 4.57 5.41 15.31
N GLY A 102 3.42 5.56 14.64
CA GLY A 102 2.22 6.16 15.23
C GLY A 102 1.75 5.42 16.47
N TYR A 103 1.58 4.11 16.39
CA TYR A 103 1.15 3.28 17.52
C TYR A 103 2.13 3.33 18.71
N TYR A 104 3.42 3.32 18.44
CA TYR A 104 4.45 3.41 19.47
C TYR A 104 4.43 4.78 20.18
N LEU A 105 4.32 5.86 19.42
CA LEU A 105 4.22 7.22 19.97
C LEU A 105 2.92 7.43 20.77
N ASP A 106 1.80 6.84 20.31
CA ASP A 106 0.55 6.89 21.05
C ASP A 106 0.63 6.09 22.36
N LEU A 107 1.25 4.91 22.35
CA LEU A 107 1.49 4.15 23.59
C LEU A 107 2.38 4.93 24.57
N TYR A 108 3.43 5.57 24.06
CA TYR A 108 4.30 6.42 24.86
C TYR A 108 3.53 7.60 25.48
N LYS A 109 2.71 8.28 24.68
CA LYS A 109 1.84 9.38 25.13
C LYS A 109 0.90 8.92 26.24
N LEU A 110 0.21 7.78 26.04
CA LEU A 110 -0.71 7.22 27.02
C LEU A 110 0.00 6.89 28.36
N ASN A 111 1.20 6.32 28.30
CA ASN A 111 1.99 6.03 29.52
C ASN A 111 2.37 7.31 30.27
N ASN A 112 2.75 8.38 29.57
CA ASN A 112 3.01 9.66 30.23
C ASN A 112 1.72 10.28 30.82
N GLN A 113 0.61 10.16 30.12
CA GLN A 113 -0.70 10.61 30.65
C GLN A 113 -1.09 9.84 31.92
N LEU A 114 -0.83 8.53 31.99
CA LEU A 114 -1.02 7.73 33.21
C LEU A 114 -0.23 8.30 34.38
N GLN A 115 1.06 8.62 34.17
CA GLN A 115 1.91 9.18 35.22
C GLN A 115 1.38 10.55 35.74
N VAL A 116 0.95 11.40 34.79
CA VAL A 116 0.37 12.72 35.15
C VAL A 116 -0.92 12.53 35.93
N LEU A 117 -1.83 11.67 35.48
CA LEU A 117 -3.11 11.40 36.17
C LEU A 117 -2.89 10.79 37.55
N GLN A 118 -1.95 9.84 37.68
CA GLN A 118 -1.63 9.24 38.98
C GLN A 118 -1.11 10.27 39.97
N LYS A 119 -0.16 11.14 39.53
CA LYS A 119 0.34 12.23 40.39
C LYS A 119 -0.78 13.16 40.85
N ASN A 120 -1.71 13.51 39.99
CA ASN A 120 -2.84 14.37 40.33
C ASN A 120 -3.84 13.66 41.26
N LEU A 121 -4.04 12.35 41.09
CA LEU A 121 -4.85 11.55 42.01
C LEU A 121 -4.23 11.53 43.42
N ASP A 122 -2.91 11.30 43.54
CA ASP A 122 -2.18 11.31 44.79
C ASP A 122 -2.25 12.68 45.49
N LEU A 123 -2.09 13.77 44.73
CA LEU A 123 -2.26 15.15 45.25
C LEU A 123 -3.68 15.40 45.76
N THR A 124 -4.70 14.96 44.99
CA THR A 124 -6.11 15.10 45.38
C THR A 124 -6.39 14.34 46.69
N GLU A 125 -5.86 13.13 46.83
CA GLU A 125 -5.99 12.36 48.08
C GLU A 125 -5.29 13.00 49.26
N GLN A 126 -4.13 13.65 49.06
CA GLN A 126 -3.47 14.43 50.11
C GLN A 126 -4.32 15.61 50.56
N VAL A 127 -4.94 16.31 49.60
CA VAL A 127 -5.84 17.44 49.93
C VAL A 127 -7.05 16.95 50.71
N ILE A 128 -7.67 15.83 50.34
CA ILE A 128 -8.81 15.25 51.06
C ILE A 128 -8.39 14.92 52.50
N ARG A 129 -7.26 14.22 52.71
CA ARG A 129 -6.77 13.91 54.06
C ARG A 129 -6.55 15.16 54.93
N ASN A 130 -6.00 16.20 54.33
CA ASN A 130 -5.80 17.47 55.02
C ASN A 130 -7.14 18.13 55.40
N MET A 131 -8.13 18.09 54.52
CA MET A 131 -9.48 18.63 54.79
C MET A 131 -10.22 17.84 55.88
N GLU A 132 -10.09 16.52 55.90
CA GLU A 132 -10.66 15.67 56.94
C GLU A 132 -10.07 16.01 58.30
N SER A 133 -8.75 16.21 58.40
CA SER A 133 -8.08 16.69 59.62
C SER A 133 -8.59 18.08 60.05
N ARG A 134 -8.74 19.04 59.14
CA ARG A 134 -9.28 20.37 59.41
C ARG A 134 -10.76 20.32 59.81
N ARG A 135 -11.54 19.39 59.24
CA ARG A 135 -12.95 19.21 59.64
C ARG A 135 -13.08 18.72 61.07
N THR A 136 -12.22 17.85 61.55
CA THR A 136 -12.21 17.41 62.95
C THR A 136 -11.89 18.56 63.92
N GLN A 137 -11.19 19.59 63.40
CA GLN A 137 -10.88 20.83 64.12
C GLN A 137 -11.96 21.93 63.95
N GLY A 138 -13.03 21.63 63.20
CA GLY A 138 -14.12 22.56 62.92
C GLY A 138 -13.82 23.68 61.90
N THR A 139 -12.70 23.57 61.13
CA THR A 139 -12.23 24.61 60.18
C THR A 139 -12.46 24.25 58.71
N ALA A 140 -13.09 23.09 58.37
CA ALA A 140 -13.48 22.73 57.01
C ALA A 140 -14.91 22.22 56.95
N LEU A 141 -15.62 22.50 55.84
CA LEU A 141 -16.99 22.06 55.61
C LEU A 141 -17.04 20.67 54.99
N LYS A 142 -18.06 19.87 55.33
CA LYS A 142 -18.30 18.55 54.71
C LYS A 142 -18.45 18.66 53.20
N ASN A 143 -19.09 19.72 52.71
CA ASN A 143 -19.32 19.96 51.29
C ASN A 143 -18.00 20.13 50.52
N ASP A 144 -16.97 20.68 51.15
CA ASP A 144 -15.65 20.86 50.54
C ASP A 144 -14.97 19.51 50.30
N ILE A 145 -15.06 18.62 51.25
CA ILE A 145 -14.58 17.21 51.12
C ILE A 145 -15.33 16.53 49.98
N THR A 146 -16.67 16.62 49.95
CA THR A 146 -17.49 16.00 48.89
C THR A 146 -17.09 16.47 47.48
N ARG A 147 -16.74 17.75 47.30
CA ARG A 147 -16.24 18.27 46.00
C ARG A 147 -14.92 17.65 45.59
N TYR A 148 -13.98 17.46 46.50
CA TYR A 148 -12.72 16.78 46.21
C TYR A 148 -12.89 15.26 46.01
N GLU A 149 -13.83 14.62 46.71
CA GLU A 149 -14.20 13.21 46.44
C GLU A 149 -14.76 13.04 45.03
N LEU A 150 -15.61 13.98 44.54
CA LEU A 150 -16.10 13.99 43.14
C LEU A 150 -14.94 14.17 42.15
N GLN A 151 -14.01 15.07 42.42
CA GLN A 151 -12.80 15.25 41.59
C GLN A 151 -11.97 13.98 41.58
N LYS A 152 -11.76 13.31 42.71
CA LYS A 152 -11.05 12.04 42.81
C LYS A 152 -11.70 10.95 41.97
N GLU A 153 -13.03 10.80 42.03
CA GLU A 153 -13.74 9.78 41.20
C GLU A 153 -13.65 10.13 39.71
N THR A 154 -13.65 11.40 39.33
CA THR A 154 -13.41 11.85 37.95
C THR A 154 -12.00 11.48 37.47
N LEU A 155 -10.97 11.69 38.30
CA LEU A 155 -9.59 11.32 37.98
C LEU A 155 -9.42 9.80 37.85
N LYS A 156 -10.04 9.02 38.74
CA LYS A 156 -10.05 7.54 38.65
C LYS A 156 -10.67 7.06 37.36
N LEU A 157 -11.78 7.65 36.92
CA LEU A 157 -12.41 7.30 35.64
C LEU A 157 -11.50 7.64 34.46
N GLN A 158 -10.84 8.79 34.48
CA GLN A 158 -9.86 9.17 33.45
C GLN A 158 -8.67 8.20 33.44
N LEU A 159 -8.14 7.85 34.58
CA LEU A 159 -7.05 6.88 34.72
C LEU A 159 -7.44 5.51 34.11
N ALA A 160 -8.61 4.99 34.47
CA ALA A 160 -9.12 3.73 33.93
C ALA A 160 -9.25 3.76 32.39
N LYS A 161 -9.80 4.85 31.84
CA LYS A 161 -9.91 5.02 30.37
C LYS A 161 -8.55 5.01 29.68
N VAL A 162 -7.54 5.69 30.25
CA VAL A 162 -6.19 5.73 29.68
C VAL A 162 -5.50 4.37 29.84
N GLN A 163 -5.69 3.65 30.95
CA GLN A 163 -5.20 2.27 31.12
C GLN A 163 -5.78 1.32 30.06
N ASP A 164 -7.07 1.41 29.79
CA ASP A 164 -7.71 0.58 28.75
C ASP A 164 -7.22 0.96 27.35
N ALA A 165 -7.00 2.24 27.08
CA ALA A 165 -6.38 2.70 25.83
C ALA A 165 -4.94 2.16 25.67
N CYS A 166 -4.14 2.11 26.74
CA CYS A 166 -2.81 1.47 26.72
C CYS A 166 -2.88 -0.01 26.34
N LYS A 167 -3.83 -0.76 26.94
CA LYS A 167 -4.03 -2.19 26.61
C LYS A 167 -4.38 -2.39 25.15
N ILE A 168 -5.29 -1.56 24.61
CA ILE A 168 -5.70 -1.61 23.19
C ILE A 168 -4.51 -1.32 22.29
N MET A 169 -3.76 -0.26 22.57
CA MET A 169 -2.59 0.15 21.78
C MET A 169 -1.47 -0.90 21.83
N ASN A 170 -1.18 -1.45 23.02
CA ASN A 170 -0.24 -2.54 23.17
C ASN A 170 -0.66 -3.78 22.34
N HIS A 171 -1.94 -4.14 22.38
CA HIS A 171 -2.46 -5.25 21.59
C HIS A 171 -2.28 -5.01 20.07
N GLN A 172 -2.55 -3.80 19.59
CA GLN A 172 -2.34 -3.44 18.18
C GLN A 172 -0.87 -3.58 17.76
N LEU A 173 0.06 -3.08 18.58
CA LEU A 173 1.50 -3.21 18.35
C LEU A 173 1.94 -4.68 18.34
N VAL A 174 1.56 -5.45 19.35
CA VAL A 174 1.90 -6.89 19.48
C VAL A 174 1.40 -7.67 18.27
N THR A 175 0.16 -7.43 17.84
CA THR A 175 -0.44 -8.09 16.68
C THR A 175 0.26 -7.71 15.38
N THR A 176 0.52 -6.42 15.17
CA THR A 176 1.17 -5.92 13.93
C THR A 176 2.62 -6.37 13.82
N LEU A 177 3.33 -6.48 14.95
CA LEU A 177 4.72 -6.96 15.02
C LEU A 177 4.83 -8.48 15.08
N HIS A 178 3.70 -9.21 15.13
CA HIS A 178 3.66 -10.67 15.28
C HIS A 178 4.42 -11.18 16.52
N LEU A 179 4.37 -10.42 17.62
CA LEU A 179 4.96 -10.82 18.88
C LEU A 179 4.06 -11.85 19.62
N PRO A 180 4.63 -12.62 20.56
CA PRO A 180 3.84 -13.55 21.36
C PRO A 180 2.69 -12.85 22.10
N ALA A 181 1.54 -13.51 22.20
CA ALA A 181 0.39 -12.98 22.94
C ALA A 181 0.76 -12.73 24.41
N GLY A 182 0.33 -11.58 24.93
CA GLY A 182 0.66 -11.16 26.29
C GLY A 182 1.98 -10.40 26.46
N THR A 183 2.71 -10.13 25.37
CA THR A 183 3.90 -9.26 25.41
C THR A 183 3.47 -7.84 25.81
N GLU A 184 4.11 -7.26 26.80
CA GLU A 184 3.96 -5.87 27.21
C GLU A 184 5.12 -5.06 26.62
N ILE A 185 4.78 -4.02 25.83
CA ILE A 185 5.74 -3.12 25.21
C ILE A 185 5.90 -1.91 26.13
N VAL A 186 7.12 -1.72 26.61
CA VAL A 186 7.48 -0.55 27.41
C VAL A 186 8.22 0.44 26.51
N PRO A 187 7.63 1.63 26.26
CA PRO A 187 8.31 2.64 25.44
C PRO A 187 9.58 3.16 26.09
N ASP A 188 10.61 3.41 25.27
CA ASP A 188 11.89 3.95 25.71
C ASP A 188 11.73 5.42 26.14
N PRO A 189 12.07 5.79 27.37
CA PRO A 189 11.95 7.18 27.85
C PRO A 189 12.91 8.14 27.12
N THR A 190 13.99 7.67 26.53
CA THR A 190 15.00 8.52 25.84
C THR A 190 14.52 9.00 24.46
N LEU A 191 13.39 8.48 23.95
CA LEU A 191 12.85 8.89 22.65
C LEU A 191 12.53 10.40 22.57
N LEU A 192 12.20 11.03 23.70
CA LEU A 192 11.91 12.47 23.75
C LEU A 192 13.15 13.35 23.84
N ASP A 193 14.32 12.76 24.08
CA ASP A 193 15.59 13.47 24.18
C ASP A 193 16.22 13.67 22.80
N GLU A 194 15.66 13.04 21.75
CA GLU A 194 16.13 13.19 20.38
C GLU A 194 15.86 14.62 19.88
N GLU A 195 16.94 15.36 19.60
CA GLU A 195 16.84 16.74 19.12
C GLU A 195 16.27 16.76 17.69
N VAL A 196 15.00 17.14 17.56
CA VAL A 196 14.33 17.28 16.27
C VAL A 196 14.76 18.60 15.61
N LYS A 197 15.56 18.50 14.53
CA LYS A 197 16.00 19.68 13.76
C LYS A 197 15.05 19.94 12.60
N ALA A 198 14.61 21.18 12.48
CA ALA A 198 13.85 21.63 11.31
C ALA A 198 14.81 21.88 10.13
N LEU A 199 14.74 21.05 9.10
CA LEU A 199 15.33 21.35 7.80
C LEU A 199 14.50 22.42 7.08
N ALA A 200 15.06 23.08 6.07
CA ALA A 200 14.30 24.02 5.26
C ALA A 200 13.25 23.29 4.40
N GLU A 201 12.15 23.97 4.07
CA GLU A 201 11.08 23.39 3.23
C GLU A 201 11.62 22.86 1.90
N ASN A 202 12.52 23.62 1.27
CA ASN A 202 13.11 23.22 -0.01
C ASN A 202 13.89 21.90 0.06
N ASP A 203 14.54 21.60 1.19
CA ASP A 203 15.25 20.34 1.37
C ASP A 203 14.27 19.16 1.41
N TRP A 204 13.13 19.33 2.11
CA TRP A 204 12.06 18.33 2.13
C TRP A 204 11.41 18.14 0.77
N GLN A 205 11.18 19.21 0.01
CA GLN A 205 10.67 19.14 -1.36
C GLN A 205 11.63 18.38 -2.28
N MET A 206 12.94 18.66 -2.20
CA MET A 206 13.95 17.92 -2.98
C MET A 206 13.99 16.44 -2.62
N MET A 207 13.96 16.10 -1.32
CA MET A 207 13.90 14.72 -0.87
C MET A 207 12.66 13.99 -1.39
N ALA A 208 11.49 14.64 -1.33
CA ALA A 208 10.25 14.07 -1.84
C ALA A 208 10.32 13.84 -3.35
N ALA A 209 10.80 14.80 -4.12
CA ALA A 209 10.93 14.69 -5.58
C ALA A 209 11.85 13.52 -6.00
N GLN A 210 12.89 13.22 -5.23
CA GLN A 210 13.85 12.16 -5.53
C GLN A 210 13.41 10.77 -5.02
N SER A 211 12.83 10.71 -3.83
CA SER A 211 12.66 9.45 -3.11
C SER A 211 11.21 8.99 -2.98
N ASN A 212 10.21 9.82 -3.31
CA ASN A 212 8.82 9.45 -3.14
C ASN A 212 8.42 8.30 -4.08
N VAL A 213 8.10 7.15 -3.50
CA VAL A 213 7.74 5.93 -4.24
C VAL A 213 6.46 6.11 -5.06
N GLY A 214 5.49 6.89 -4.58
CA GLY A 214 4.28 7.19 -5.34
C GLY A 214 4.55 7.93 -6.65
N LEU A 215 5.51 8.87 -6.62
CA LEU A 215 5.95 9.58 -7.82
C LEU A 215 6.70 8.65 -8.79
N GLN A 216 7.56 7.76 -8.28
CA GLN A 216 8.24 6.76 -9.09
C GLN A 216 7.25 5.77 -9.73
N GLN A 217 6.20 5.36 -9.02
CA GLN A 217 5.12 4.53 -9.55
C GLN A 217 4.36 5.24 -10.67
N ALA A 218 4.02 6.51 -10.50
CA ALA A 218 3.34 7.30 -11.51
C ALA A 218 4.21 7.45 -12.78
N GLN A 219 5.51 7.70 -12.64
CA GLN A 219 6.46 7.76 -13.76
C GLN A 219 6.57 6.40 -14.48
N LEU A 220 6.61 5.31 -13.73
CA LEU A 220 6.65 3.95 -14.29
C LEU A 220 5.36 3.64 -15.07
N SER A 221 4.20 4.12 -14.58
CA SER A 221 2.91 3.99 -15.27
C SER A 221 2.89 4.71 -16.62
N VAL A 222 3.56 5.86 -16.74
CA VAL A 222 3.78 6.54 -18.03
C VAL A 222 4.56 5.64 -18.98
N GLN A 223 5.71 5.12 -18.55
CA GLN A 223 6.55 4.22 -19.36
C GLN A 223 5.79 2.96 -19.80
N MET A 224 5.03 2.35 -18.90
CA MET A 224 4.18 1.19 -19.24
C MET A 224 3.12 1.55 -20.29
N SER A 225 2.50 2.71 -20.18
CA SER A 225 1.50 3.18 -21.14
C SER A 225 2.10 3.47 -22.51
N GLU A 226 3.32 4.00 -22.58
CA GLU A 226 4.07 4.19 -23.84
C GLU A 226 4.43 2.84 -24.48
N GLN A 227 4.84 1.84 -23.69
CA GLN A 227 5.11 0.50 -24.21
C GLN A 227 3.84 -0.19 -24.73
N LYS A 228 2.67 0.04 -24.10
CA LYS A 228 1.38 -0.41 -24.64
C LYS A 228 1.06 0.21 -26.00
N VAL A 229 1.43 1.46 -26.25
CA VAL A 229 1.31 2.08 -27.59
C VAL A 229 2.15 1.33 -28.61
N LYS A 230 3.40 0.95 -28.26
CA LYS A 230 4.28 0.18 -29.16
C LYS A 230 3.70 -1.22 -29.43
N LEU A 231 3.17 -1.87 -28.40
CA LEU A 231 2.51 -3.18 -28.52
C LEU A 231 1.30 -3.10 -29.46
N GLU A 232 0.41 -2.12 -29.31
CA GLU A 232 -0.74 -1.94 -30.20
C GLU A 232 -0.32 -1.62 -31.65
N ARG A 233 0.78 -0.90 -31.83
CA ARG A 233 1.36 -0.65 -33.18
C ARG A 233 1.91 -1.92 -33.83
N SER A 234 2.45 -2.87 -33.07
CA SER A 234 3.00 -4.10 -33.60
C SER A 234 1.96 -4.96 -34.33
N GLU A 235 0.69 -4.85 -33.95
CA GLU A 235 -0.43 -5.52 -34.61
C GLU A 235 -0.75 -4.96 -36.00
N LEU A 236 -0.16 -3.82 -36.39
CA LEU A 236 -0.23 -3.26 -37.74
C LEU A 236 0.86 -3.81 -38.66
N LEU A 237 1.75 -4.65 -38.17
CA LEU A 237 2.89 -5.17 -38.88
C LEU A 237 2.72 -6.69 -39.16
N PRO A 238 3.35 -7.23 -40.23
CA PRO A 238 3.33 -8.67 -40.48
C PRO A 238 4.08 -9.42 -39.39
N LYS A 239 3.68 -10.68 -39.17
CA LYS A 239 4.38 -11.65 -38.32
C LYS A 239 5.09 -12.66 -39.19
N ILE A 240 6.36 -12.96 -38.90
CA ILE A 240 7.19 -13.90 -39.63
C ILE A 240 7.64 -14.98 -38.66
N ALA A 241 7.43 -16.24 -39.03
CA ALA A 241 7.83 -17.38 -38.22
C ALA A 241 8.50 -18.44 -39.07
N LEU A 242 9.47 -19.15 -38.51
CA LEU A 242 9.87 -20.46 -38.98
C LEU A 242 8.83 -21.48 -38.55
N VAL A 243 8.44 -22.36 -39.45
CA VAL A 243 7.50 -23.44 -39.19
C VAL A 243 8.11 -24.76 -39.64
N ALA A 244 7.91 -25.79 -38.86
CA ALA A 244 8.27 -27.15 -39.22
C ALA A 244 7.15 -28.09 -38.78
N GLY A 245 6.86 -29.10 -39.57
CA GLY A 245 5.84 -30.07 -39.20
C GLY A 245 6.17 -31.44 -39.72
N GLU A 246 5.73 -32.47 -39.01
CA GLU A 246 5.66 -33.85 -39.39
C GLU A 246 4.25 -34.37 -39.21
N HIS A 247 3.69 -34.97 -40.23
CA HIS A 247 2.31 -35.45 -40.26
C HIS A 247 2.26 -36.91 -40.67
N LEU A 248 1.42 -37.69 -40.04
CA LEU A 248 1.05 -39.04 -40.40
C LEU A 248 -0.48 -39.13 -40.45
N ASP A 249 -1.03 -39.05 -41.62
CA ASP A 249 -2.46 -38.97 -41.87
C ASP A 249 -2.95 -40.24 -42.60
N GLY A 250 -4.08 -40.81 -42.17
CA GLY A 250 -4.72 -41.93 -42.83
C GLY A 250 -6.20 -42.02 -42.51
N PRO A 251 -7.02 -42.50 -43.46
CA PRO A 251 -6.76 -42.78 -44.86
C PRO A 251 -6.60 -41.50 -45.72
N ILE A 252 -6.12 -41.67 -46.95
CA ILE A 252 -5.98 -40.55 -47.92
C ILE A 252 -7.35 -40.31 -48.58
N THR A 253 -8.05 -39.28 -48.07
CA THR A 253 -9.44 -38.96 -48.48
C THR A 253 -9.56 -38.03 -49.69
N ILE A 254 -8.43 -37.55 -50.25
CA ILE A 254 -8.42 -36.63 -51.39
C ILE A 254 -8.75 -37.37 -52.69
N GLU A 255 -8.47 -38.65 -52.75
CA GLU A 255 -8.76 -39.46 -53.90
C GLU A 255 -10.08 -40.24 -53.81
N VAL A 256 -10.74 -40.51 -54.96
CA VAL A 256 -11.97 -41.29 -55.02
C VAL A 256 -11.79 -42.38 -56.06
N PRO A 257 -11.81 -43.64 -55.61
CA PRO A 257 -12.04 -44.18 -54.30
C PRO A 257 -10.90 -43.83 -53.33
N VAL A 258 -11.25 -43.69 -52.04
CA VAL A 258 -10.31 -43.36 -50.98
C VAL A 258 -9.24 -44.44 -50.81
N LEU A 259 -7.99 -44.02 -50.60
CA LEU A 259 -6.89 -44.96 -50.37
C LEU A 259 -6.74 -45.25 -48.90
N ASP A 260 -6.85 -46.53 -48.52
CA ASP A 260 -6.66 -47.02 -47.15
C ASP A 260 -5.15 -47.14 -46.80
N ASN A 261 -4.46 -46.03 -46.83
CA ASN A 261 -3.03 -45.93 -46.59
C ASN A 261 -2.71 -44.79 -45.62
N ASN A 262 -1.66 -44.95 -44.82
CA ASN A 262 -1.07 -43.85 -44.07
C ASN A 262 -0.05 -43.10 -44.94
N PHE A 263 -0.14 -41.79 -44.93
CA PHE A 263 0.77 -40.88 -45.60
C PHE A 263 1.59 -40.08 -44.58
N ASN A 264 2.92 -40.29 -44.63
CA ASN A 264 3.84 -39.53 -43.79
C ASN A 264 4.54 -38.49 -44.67
N TYR A 265 4.54 -37.23 -44.16
CA TYR A 265 5.29 -36.16 -44.78
C TYR A 265 5.76 -35.14 -43.75
N TRP A 266 6.85 -34.48 -44.09
CA TRP A 266 7.37 -33.39 -43.26
C TRP A 266 7.63 -32.15 -44.12
N TYR A 267 7.64 -30.99 -43.43
CA TYR A 267 8.00 -29.75 -44.09
C TYR A 267 8.76 -28.84 -43.11
N VAL A 268 9.60 -27.95 -43.67
CA VAL A 268 10.23 -26.84 -43.02
C VAL A 268 10.05 -25.63 -43.93
N GLY A 269 9.63 -24.51 -43.36
CA GLY A 269 9.34 -23.32 -44.15
C GLY A 269 9.34 -22.02 -43.34
N VAL A 270 9.08 -20.94 -44.05
CA VAL A 270 8.87 -19.60 -43.49
C VAL A 270 7.42 -19.21 -43.73
N GLY A 271 6.71 -18.97 -42.63
CA GLY A 271 5.33 -18.46 -42.66
C GLY A 271 5.31 -16.95 -42.48
N ILE A 272 4.59 -16.23 -43.33
CA ILE A 272 4.32 -14.79 -43.20
C ILE A 272 2.81 -14.62 -43.01
N LYS A 273 2.40 -14.09 -41.88
CA LYS A 273 1.00 -13.82 -41.55
C LYS A 273 0.76 -12.31 -41.39
N TYR A 274 -0.14 -11.79 -42.20
CA TYR A 274 -0.52 -10.37 -42.13
C TYR A 274 -2.04 -10.22 -42.09
N ASN A 275 -2.53 -9.56 -41.03
CA ASN A 275 -3.96 -9.33 -40.87
C ASN A 275 -4.32 -7.98 -41.53
N LEU A 276 -4.78 -8.01 -42.77
CA LEU A 276 -5.15 -6.80 -43.54
C LEU A 276 -6.25 -5.97 -42.84
N SER A 277 -7.15 -6.61 -42.09
CA SER A 277 -8.18 -5.86 -41.36
C SER A 277 -7.61 -5.04 -40.22
N SER A 278 -6.37 -5.31 -39.76
CA SER A 278 -5.71 -4.50 -38.73
C SER A 278 -5.48 -3.07 -39.21
N LEU A 279 -5.27 -2.85 -40.50
CA LEU A 279 -5.01 -1.52 -41.07
C LEU A 279 -6.14 -0.51 -40.79
N PHE A 280 -7.40 -0.96 -40.69
CA PHE A 280 -8.53 -0.08 -40.42
C PHE A 280 -9.14 -0.33 -39.03
N LYS A 281 -9.02 -1.51 -38.44
CA LYS A 281 -9.55 -1.79 -37.09
C LYS A 281 -8.61 -1.31 -35.99
N ASN A 282 -7.31 -1.59 -36.12
CA ASN A 282 -6.35 -1.33 -35.02
C ASN A 282 -5.92 0.13 -34.89
N ASN A 283 -6.13 0.98 -35.90
CA ASN A 283 -5.87 2.41 -35.81
C ASN A 283 -6.62 3.07 -34.62
N LYS A 284 -7.84 2.60 -34.33
CA LYS A 284 -8.62 3.09 -33.18
C LYS A 284 -8.00 2.62 -31.85
N LYS A 285 -7.48 1.39 -31.76
CA LYS A 285 -6.79 0.85 -30.58
C LYS A 285 -5.49 1.61 -30.31
N VAL A 286 -4.70 1.88 -31.35
CA VAL A 286 -3.48 2.70 -31.24
C VAL A 286 -3.82 4.11 -30.75
N ARG A 287 -4.90 4.71 -31.28
CA ARG A 287 -5.36 6.02 -30.81
C ARG A 287 -5.79 5.99 -29.36
N GLN A 288 -6.54 4.96 -28.94
CA GLN A 288 -6.92 4.75 -27.54
C GLN A 288 -5.69 4.60 -26.65
N ALA A 289 -4.71 3.78 -27.03
CA ALA A 289 -3.46 3.60 -26.29
C ALA A 289 -2.69 4.92 -26.12
N LYS A 290 -2.63 5.77 -27.18
CA LYS A 290 -2.01 7.09 -27.10
C LYS A 290 -2.73 8.02 -26.13
N LEU A 291 -4.07 8.01 -26.11
CA LEU A 291 -4.85 8.79 -25.15
C LEU A 291 -4.62 8.32 -23.72
N ASN A 292 -4.52 7.00 -23.51
CA ASN A 292 -4.17 6.42 -22.20
C ASN A 292 -2.75 6.82 -21.75
N ALA A 293 -1.77 6.86 -22.67
CA ALA A 293 -0.42 7.33 -22.36
C ALA A 293 -0.42 8.83 -21.99
N ARG A 294 -1.21 9.65 -22.70
CA ARG A 294 -1.37 11.06 -22.34
C ARG A 294 -2.03 11.21 -20.97
N ARG A 295 -3.07 10.45 -20.68
CA ARG A 295 -3.72 10.43 -19.36
C ARG A 295 -2.73 10.05 -18.26
N ALA A 296 -1.90 9.02 -18.47
CA ALA A 296 -0.88 8.64 -17.50
C ALA A 296 0.14 9.77 -17.25
N GLN A 297 0.49 10.56 -18.28
CA GLN A 297 1.34 11.74 -18.13
C GLN A 297 0.65 12.85 -17.33
N GLU A 298 -0.64 13.08 -17.55
CA GLU A 298 -1.44 14.06 -16.78
C GLU A 298 -1.58 13.59 -15.31
N GLU A 299 -1.77 12.30 -15.06
CA GLU A 299 -1.80 11.69 -13.72
C GLU A 299 -0.44 11.82 -13.00
N TYR A 300 0.69 11.69 -13.72
CA TYR A 300 2.03 11.94 -13.17
C TYR A 300 2.21 13.41 -12.74
N SER A 301 1.79 14.36 -13.57
CA SER A 301 1.85 15.79 -13.22
C SER A 301 0.99 16.11 -12.01
N LEU A 302 -0.22 15.54 -11.94
CA LEU A 302 -1.10 15.68 -10.78
C LEU A 302 -0.46 15.09 -9.51
N ALA A 303 0.22 13.94 -9.62
CA ALA A 303 0.92 13.33 -8.48
C ALA A 303 2.07 14.24 -7.98
N GLN A 304 2.80 14.91 -8.89
CA GLN A 304 3.81 15.90 -8.50
C GLN A 304 3.22 17.05 -7.70
N GLU A 305 2.14 17.66 -8.19
CA GLU A 305 1.44 18.74 -7.48
C GLU A 305 0.91 18.32 -6.11
N GLN A 306 0.34 17.11 -6.02
CA GLN A 306 -0.18 16.58 -4.77
C GLN A 306 0.94 16.33 -3.74
N ILE A 307 2.11 15.86 -4.18
CA ILE A 307 3.26 15.64 -3.30
C ILE A 307 3.82 16.98 -2.83
N GLU A 308 4.01 17.94 -3.72
CA GLU A 308 4.47 19.29 -3.39
C GLU A 308 3.56 19.95 -2.35
N ASN A 309 2.25 19.98 -2.59
CA ASN A 309 1.25 20.51 -1.67
C ASN A 309 1.24 19.71 -0.34
N GLY A 310 1.38 18.39 -0.42
CA GLY A 310 1.45 17.53 0.76
C GLY A 310 2.68 17.81 1.63
N VAL A 311 3.84 18.01 1.03
CA VAL A 311 5.08 18.38 1.76
C VAL A 311 4.90 19.75 2.41
N GLN A 312 4.42 20.76 1.69
CA GLN A 312 4.18 22.09 2.23
C GLN A 312 3.23 22.08 3.42
N ALA A 313 2.06 21.44 3.27
CA ALA A 313 1.07 21.38 4.35
C ALA A 313 1.62 20.71 5.62
N ASN A 314 2.36 19.60 5.45
CA ASN A 314 2.96 18.92 6.59
C ASN A 314 4.15 19.68 7.17
N TYR A 315 4.90 20.43 6.37
CA TYR A 315 5.96 21.31 6.85
C TYR A 315 5.41 22.44 7.71
N VAL A 316 4.33 23.10 7.28
CA VAL A 316 3.66 24.13 8.09
C VAL A 316 3.19 23.54 9.43
N ASN A 317 2.55 22.35 9.42
CA ASN A 317 2.12 21.66 10.63
C ASN A 317 3.31 21.30 11.54
N PHE A 318 4.43 20.88 10.95
CA PHE A 318 5.67 20.57 11.67
C PHE A 318 6.24 21.82 12.36
N LEU A 319 6.30 22.98 11.69
CA LEU A 319 6.72 24.24 12.31
C LEU A 319 5.74 24.69 13.41
N THR A 320 4.44 24.51 13.19
CA THR A 320 3.41 24.82 14.21
C THR A 320 3.61 23.98 15.47
N SER A 321 4.05 22.72 15.35
CA SER A 321 4.28 21.85 16.51
C SER A 321 5.43 22.33 17.40
N PHE A 322 6.44 23.04 16.90
CA PHE A 322 7.44 23.71 17.74
C PHE A 322 6.84 24.87 18.53
N THR A 323 5.95 25.64 17.91
CA THR A 323 5.27 26.74 18.57
C THR A 323 4.33 26.22 19.67
N ASP A 324 3.59 25.14 19.37
CA ASP A 324 2.73 24.46 20.33
C ASP A 324 3.55 23.96 21.54
N LEU A 325 4.63 23.23 21.30
CA LEU A 325 5.51 22.75 22.38
C LEU A 325 5.98 23.89 23.29
N ARG A 326 6.50 24.99 22.71
CA ARG A 326 6.97 26.14 23.48
C ARG A 326 5.84 26.81 24.28
N THR A 327 4.63 26.87 23.70
CA THR A 327 3.45 27.39 24.35
C THR A 327 3.04 26.52 25.54
N GLN A 328 3.05 25.20 25.40
CA GLN A 328 2.70 24.26 26.45
C GLN A 328 3.75 24.24 27.58
N GLU A 329 5.03 24.36 27.26
CA GLU A 329 6.10 24.52 28.26
C GLU A 329 5.86 25.76 29.12
N LYS A 330 5.51 26.89 28.49
CA LYS A 330 5.18 28.12 29.24
C LYS A 330 3.87 28.00 30.04
N SER A 331 2.89 27.29 29.51
CA SER A 331 1.64 26.99 30.18
C SER A 331 1.85 26.18 31.47
N VAL A 332 2.72 25.17 31.45
CA VAL A 332 3.08 24.39 32.65
C VAL A 332 3.76 25.28 33.69
N GLU A 333 4.75 26.07 33.27
CA GLU A 333 5.41 27.02 34.19
C GLU A 333 4.41 27.94 34.91
N LEU A 334 3.50 28.56 34.16
CA LEU A 334 2.49 29.49 34.71
C LEU A 334 1.46 28.77 35.58
N ALA A 335 1.01 27.58 35.17
CA ALA A 335 0.06 26.77 35.93
C ALA A 335 0.67 26.27 37.24
N ASP A 336 1.95 25.91 37.26
CA ASP A 336 2.67 25.52 38.47
C ASP A 336 2.81 26.73 39.44
N GLN A 337 3.16 27.90 38.93
CA GLN A 337 3.23 29.11 39.72
C GLN A 337 1.87 29.44 40.37
N ASN A 338 0.79 29.42 39.58
CA ASN A 338 -0.56 29.67 40.05
C ASN A 338 -0.98 28.65 41.11
N TYR A 339 -0.79 27.35 40.86
CA TYR A 339 -1.12 26.29 41.80
C TYR A 339 -0.38 26.44 43.12
N ASN A 340 0.90 26.76 43.13
CA ASN A 340 1.71 26.94 44.32
C ASN A 340 1.23 28.15 45.14
N VAL A 341 0.92 29.27 44.48
CA VAL A 341 0.39 30.47 45.14
C VAL A 341 -0.97 30.19 45.79
N ILE A 342 -1.91 29.64 45.01
CA ILE A 342 -3.27 29.34 45.48
C ILE A 342 -3.25 28.28 46.58
N SER A 343 -2.43 27.21 46.43
CA SER A 343 -2.27 26.17 47.46
C SER A 343 -1.77 26.73 48.80
N ASN A 344 -0.78 27.66 48.76
CA ASN A 344 -0.28 28.32 49.97
C ASN A 344 -1.32 29.23 50.58
N ARG A 345 -2.04 30.01 49.78
CA ARG A 345 -3.14 30.85 50.27
C ARG A 345 -4.26 30.04 50.90
N TYR A 346 -4.66 28.94 50.25
CA TYR A 346 -5.69 28.03 50.76
C TYR A 346 -5.29 27.37 52.10
N LYS A 347 -4.03 26.97 52.24
CA LYS A 347 -3.50 26.44 53.54
C LYS A 347 -3.58 27.45 54.68
N ASN A 348 -3.54 28.74 54.37
CA ASN A 348 -3.62 29.85 55.32
C ASN A 348 -5.01 30.50 55.40
N ASP A 349 -6.05 29.84 54.86
CA ASP A 349 -7.44 30.34 54.84
C ASP A 349 -7.63 31.65 54.04
N LEU A 350 -6.74 31.97 53.10
CA LEU A 350 -6.73 33.19 52.28
C LEU A 350 -7.21 32.96 50.84
N ALA A 351 -7.69 31.79 50.48
CA ALA A 351 -8.28 31.46 49.19
C ALA A 351 -9.45 30.50 49.37
N LEU A 352 -10.39 30.55 48.41
CA LEU A 352 -11.54 29.65 48.41
C LEU A 352 -11.16 28.27 47.87
N LEU A 353 -11.96 27.28 48.23
CA LEU A 353 -11.84 25.93 47.69
C LEU A 353 -11.98 25.89 46.17
N THR A 354 -12.88 26.70 45.62
CA THR A 354 -13.08 26.85 44.19
C THR A 354 -11.80 27.29 43.48
N ASP A 355 -11.06 28.23 44.05
CA ASP A 355 -9.80 28.73 43.49
C ASP A 355 -8.75 27.61 43.46
N MET A 356 -8.71 26.78 44.51
CA MET A 356 -7.79 25.66 44.63
C MET A 356 -8.12 24.55 43.60
N LEU A 357 -9.42 24.25 43.38
CA LEU A 357 -9.87 23.30 42.35
C LEU A 357 -9.54 23.79 40.94
N ASP A 358 -9.79 25.08 40.67
CA ASP A 358 -9.46 25.68 39.38
C ASP A 358 -7.97 25.64 39.08
N ALA A 359 -7.14 26.02 40.05
CA ALA A 359 -5.68 25.95 39.93
C ALA A 359 -5.17 24.51 39.69
N SER A 360 -5.77 23.53 40.39
CA SER A 360 -5.46 22.10 40.21
C SER A 360 -5.83 21.62 38.82
N ASN A 361 -7.01 21.98 38.32
CA ASN A 361 -7.48 21.61 36.97
C ASN A 361 -6.64 22.28 35.87
N MET A 362 -6.25 23.55 36.04
CA MET A 362 -5.34 24.25 35.13
C MET A 362 -3.98 23.56 35.06
N LYS A 363 -3.42 23.17 36.21
CA LYS A 363 -2.16 22.43 36.27
C LYS A 363 -2.26 21.07 35.53
N LEU A 364 -3.28 20.27 35.83
CA LEU A 364 -3.51 19.01 35.17
C LEU A 364 -3.63 19.18 33.65
N SER A 365 -4.40 20.18 33.19
CA SER A 365 -4.58 20.48 31.77
C SER A 365 -3.27 20.87 31.10
N ALA A 366 -2.45 21.70 31.73
CA ALA A 366 -1.13 22.11 31.22
C ALA A 366 -0.16 20.93 31.14
N ASP A 367 -0.08 20.07 32.17
CA ASP A 367 0.76 18.89 32.21
C ASP A 367 0.41 17.91 31.07
N LEU A 368 -0.89 17.64 30.87
CA LEU A 368 -1.37 16.79 29.77
C LEU A 368 -1.14 17.44 28.40
N GLY A 369 -1.29 18.77 28.31
CA GLY A 369 -1.00 19.54 27.11
C GLY A 369 0.46 19.41 26.68
N LEU A 370 1.39 19.52 27.60
CA LEU A 370 2.83 19.37 27.34
C LEU A 370 3.18 17.98 26.84
N VAL A 371 2.65 16.92 27.45
CA VAL A 371 2.84 15.54 26.97
C VAL A 371 2.37 15.40 25.52
N ASN A 372 1.19 15.92 25.22
CA ASN A 372 0.64 15.87 23.87
C ASN A 372 1.51 16.65 22.87
N ALA A 373 1.95 17.86 23.20
CA ALA A 373 2.76 18.71 22.33
C ALA A 373 4.12 18.07 21.99
N ARG A 374 4.80 17.48 22.97
CA ARG A 374 6.07 16.77 22.75
C ARG A 374 5.92 15.62 21.77
N ILE A 375 4.91 14.78 21.96
CA ILE A 375 4.67 13.64 21.06
C ILE A 375 4.24 14.11 19.67
N ASN A 376 3.41 15.16 19.58
CA ASN A 376 2.97 15.71 18.30
C ASN A 376 4.16 16.26 17.47
N LEU A 377 5.15 16.87 18.12
CA LEU A 377 6.37 17.32 17.43
C LEU A 377 7.12 16.15 16.81
N ILE A 378 7.36 15.08 17.58
CA ILE A 378 8.04 13.88 17.09
C ILE A 378 7.24 13.20 15.98
N TYR A 379 5.93 13.07 16.16
CA TYR A 379 5.04 12.50 15.13
C TYR A 379 5.09 13.31 13.83
N SER A 380 5.05 14.65 13.90
CA SER A 380 5.12 15.55 12.77
C SER A 380 6.46 15.39 12.00
N TYR A 381 7.58 15.22 12.72
CA TYR A 381 8.88 14.94 12.14
C TYR A 381 8.91 13.60 11.39
N TYR A 382 8.42 12.53 12.01
CA TYR A 382 8.35 11.22 11.33
C TYR A 382 7.36 11.23 10.16
N LYS A 383 6.31 12.07 10.22
CA LYS A 383 5.40 12.27 9.10
C LYS A 383 6.08 12.96 7.91
N MET A 384 6.98 13.93 8.16
CA MET A 384 7.82 14.51 7.11
C MET A 384 8.72 13.46 6.47
N LYS A 385 9.38 12.61 7.26
CA LYS A 385 10.18 11.47 6.77
C LYS A 385 9.34 10.48 5.96
N TYR A 386 8.12 10.22 6.39
CA TYR A 386 7.21 9.31 5.67
C TYR A 386 6.82 9.86 4.30
N ILE A 387 6.42 11.13 4.20
CA ILE A 387 6.01 11.75 2.93
C ILE A 387 7.19 11.84 1.95
N THR A 388 8.40 12.07 2.45
CA THR A 388 9.62 12.09 1.63
C THR A 388 10.22 10.71 1.39
N HIS A 389 9.61 9.62 1.93
CA HIS A 389 10.13 8.26 1.86
C HIS A 389 11.57 8.08 2.39
N THR A 390 11.94 8.83 3.44
CA THR A 390 13.22 8.74 4.15
C THR A 390 13.11 8.08 5.53
N LEU A 391 11.97 7.45 5.81
CA LEU A 391 11.66 6.73 7.06
C LEU A 391 12.32 5.34 7.12
#